data_54329567497a869f822fd7ae4bb47fc6
#
_entry.id   54329567497a869f822fd7ae4bb47fc6
#
_cell.length_a   1.000
_cell.length_b   1.000
_cell.length_c   1.000
_cell.angle_alpha   90.00
_cell.angle_beta   90.00
_cell.angle_gamma   90.00
#
_symmetry.space_group_name_H-M   'P 1'
#
loop_
_entity.id
_entity.type
_entity.pdbx_description
1 polymer ?
#
loop_
_entity_poly.entity_id
_entity_poly.type
_entity_poly.pdbx_seq_one_letter_code
_entity_poly.pdbx_strand_id
1 'polypeptide(L)'
;ALEQVAMKRAAEIALSYSHTRPNGTNYYTAYSENGVYAGVYAENIGVNYSSASALHNAMREDNANYSGQEQRRNMLNSQFTAVGIGHVYYNGYHYWVEEFANTVTRTSYTTPNNQTTTVNNIQIAESNITSDQIVVPSSIGNYIQMSAGQTIDLSGCYENIKVSNHWPSNANCPIVQGLNMYVSNTAVAYISGTKLIANTAGSTTLTLNRPDGRIPLQIPVQVTVTNNSNNTYSYYIPNASVGTIVDQTYTGYDIRPSVSVWLNGGYLYEGRDYTLTYSNNRNIGTASVTINGIGNYY
;
A
#
# COMPACT_ATOMS: atom_id res chain seq x y z
N ALA A 1 -17.22 10.78 25.13
CA ALA A 1 -16.80 9.37 24.96
C ALA A 1 -17.55 8.71 23.79
N LEU A 2 -18.90 8.71 23.80
CA LEU A 2 -19.68 8.01 22.75
C LEU A 2 -19.48 8.62 21.35
N GLU A 3 -19.31 9.94 21.23
CA GLU A 3 -18.93 10.59 19.96
C GLU A 3 -17.55 10.16 19.49
N GLN A 4 -16.60 9.87 20.38
CA GLN A 4 -15.28 9.35 20.03
C GLN A 4 -15.38 7.93 19.45
N VAL A 5 -16.28 7.10 20.02
CA VAL A 5 -16.60 5.78 19.44
C VAL A 5 -17.12 5.96 18.02
N ALA A 6 -18.13 6.83 17.84
CA ALA A 6 -18.76 7.09 16.54
C ALA A 6 -17.74 7.65 15.51
N MET A 7 -16.86 8.56 15.91
CA MET A 7 -15.80 9.10 15.04
C MET A 7 -14.80 8.04 14.66
N LYS A 8 -14.38 7.17 15.59
CA LYS A 8 -13.50 6.05 15.29
C LYS A 8 -14.14 5.11 14.28
N ARG A 9 -15.40 4.73 14.53
CA ARG A 9 -16.15 3.85 13.62
C ARG A 9 -16.39 4.52 12.26
N ALA A 10 -16.67 5.82 12.19
CA ALA A 10 -16.80 6.53 10.93
C ALA A 10 -15.51 6.47 10.09
N ALA A 11 -14.34 6.56 10.73
CA ALA A 11 -13.06 6.38 10.06
C ALA A 11 -12.83 4.90 9.65
N GLU A 12 -13.24 3.94 10.46
CA GLU A 12 -13.14 2.51 10.15
C GLU A 12 -14.04 2.09 8.98
N ILE A 13 -15.30 2.56 8.92
CA ILE A 13 -16.21 2.24 7.81
C ILE A 13 -15.81 2.95 6.50
N ALA A 14 -15.03 4.01 6.56
CA ALA A 14 -14.42 4.61 5.37
C ALA A 14 -13.38 3.69 4.72
N LEU A 15 -12.80 2.78 5.48
CA LEU A 15 -11.88 1.76 5.00
C LEU A 15 -12.59 0.45 4.64
N SER A 16 -13.53 0.01 5.48
CA SER A 16 -14.29 -1.22 5.33
C SER A 16 -15.73 -1.00 5.82
N TYR A 17 -16.66 -0.82 4.87
CA TYR A 17 -18.06 -0.52 5.16
C TYR A 17 -18.79 -1.76 5.69
N SER A 18 -18.72 -1.95 6.99
CA SER A 18 -19.27 -3.12 7.70
C SER A 18 -19.46 -2.83 9.18
N HIS A 19 -20.39 -3.52 9.82
CA HIS A 19 -20.51 -3.60 11.28
C HIS A 19 -19.34 -4.40 11.90
N THR A 20 -18.69 -5.26 11.13
CA THR A 20 -17.40 -5.84 11.54
C THR A 20 -16.29 -4.82 11.28
N ARG A 21 -15.48 -4.55 12.30
CA ARG A 21 -14.39 -3.59 12.24
C ARG A 21 -13.27 -4.10 11.31
N PRO A 22 -12.43 -3.21 10.75
CA PRO A 22 -11.30 -3.61 9.91
C PRO A 22 -10.35 -4.59 10.59
N ASN A 23 -10.21 -4.54 11.92
CA ASN A 23 -9.39 -5.48 12.71
C ASN A 23 -10.04 -6.86 12.94
N GLY A 24 -11.21 -7.11 12.33
CA GLY A 24 -11.94 -8.39 12.43
C GLY A 24 -12.82 -8.51 13.67
N THR A 25 -12.83 -7.54 14.57
CA THR A 25 -13.70 -7.57 15.76
C THR A 25 -15.08 -6.96 15.47
N ASN A 26 -16.04 -7.16 16.36
CA ASN A 26 -17.36 -6.58 16.26
C ASN A 26 -17.34 -5.08 16.64
N TYR A 27 -18.25 -4.26 16.06
CA TYR A 27 -18.33 -2.81 16.29
C TYR A 27 -18.34 -2.43 17.78
N TYR A 28 -19.05 -3.18 18.64
CA TYR A 28 -19.18 -2.85 20.06
C TYR A 28 -17.83 -2.89 20.81
N THR A 29 -16.79 -3.51 20.27
CA THR A 29 -15.44 -3.47 20.90
C THR A 29 -14.86 -2.05 20.90
N ALA A 30 -15.29 -1.20 19.97
CA ALA A 30 -14.87 0.20 19.94
C ALA A 30 -15.35 0.99 21.17
N TYR A 31 -16.45 0.58 21.80
CA TYR A 31 -16.96 1.23 23.00
C TYR A 31 -15.98 1.10 24.17
N SER A 32 -15.60 -0.13 24.51
CA SER A 32 -14.67 -0.38 25.62
C SER A 32 -13.30 0.25 25.40
N GLU A 33 -12.82 0.28 24.14
CA GLU A 33 -11.57 0.96 23.79
C GLU A 33 -11.62 2.48 24.04
N ASN A 34 -12.82 3.08 24.05
CA ASN A 34 -13.04 4.48 24.35
C ASN A 34 -13.64 4.73 25.75
N GLY A 35 -13.55 3.73 26.62
CA GLY A 35 -14.03 3.85 28.01
C GLY A 35 -15.54 3.90 28.16
N VAL A 36 -16.30 3.44 27.16
CA VAL A 36 -17.76 3.35 27.22
C VAL A 36 -18.17 1.92 27.57
N TYR A 37 -18.84 1.74 28.68
CA TYR A 37 -19.34 0.46 29.16
C TYR A 37 -20.85 0.56 29.35
N ALA A 38 -21.63 -0.14 28.56
CA ALA A 38 -23.08 -0.12 28.58
C ALA A 38 -23.64 -1.55 28.58
N GLY A 39 -24.89 -1.70 28.99
CA GLY A 39 -25.56 -3.01 28.96
C GLY A 39 -26.14 -3.34 27.60
N VAL A 40 -26.41 -2.33 26.77
CA VAL A 40 -26.97 -2.45 25.43
C VAL A 40 -26.29 -1.47 24.49
N TYR A 41 -25.95 -1.98 23.31
CA TYR A 41 -25.29 -1.23 22.22
C TYR A 41 -26.03 -1.40 20.92
N ALA A 42 -26.00 -0.40 20.05
CA ALA A 42 -26.39 -0.52 18.66
C ALA A 42 -25.61 0.47 17.78
N GLU A 43 -25.44 0.11 16.53
CA GLU A 43 -24.77 0.93 15.53
C GLU A 43 -25.66 1.08 14.29
N ASN A 44 -25.78 2.31 13.79
CA ASN A 44 -26.27 2.61 12.46
C ASN A 44 -25.12 3.15 11.63
N ILE A 45 -24.98 2.67 10.41
CA ILE A 45 -23.97 3.13 9.45
C ILE A 45 -24.63 3.63 8.17
N GLY A 46 -24.08 4.69 7.60
CA GLY A 46 -24.57 5.26 6.35
C GLY A 46 -23.42 5.79 5.48
N VAL A 47 -23.59 5.73 4.17
CA VAL A 47 -22.58 6.20 3.22
C VAL A 47 -23.22 6.99 2.10
N ASN A 48 -22.48 7.97 1.59
CA ASN A 48 -22.86 8.81 0.45
C ASN A 48 -24.05 9.76 0.69
N TYR A 49 -24.38 10.05 1.92
CA TYR A 49 -25.33 11.12 2.26
C TYR A 49 -24.55 12.42 2.48
N SER A 50 -24.86 13.45 1.70
CA SER A 50 -24.13 14.74 1.71
C SER A 50 -24.39 15.58 2.98
N SER A 51 -25.36 15.22 3.81
CA SER A 51 -25.67 15.91 5.06
C SER A 51 -26.23 14.96 6.10
N ALA A 52 -26.07 15.34 7.38
CA ALA A 52 -26.66 14.63 8.50
C ALA A 52 -28.19 14.53 8.39
N SER A 53 -28.84 15.58 7.90
CA SER A 53 -30.31 15.59 7.71
C SER A 53 -30.76 14.61 6.64
N ALA A 54 -30.00 14.50 5.53
CA ALA A 54 -30.31 13.53 4.47
C ALA A 54 -30.18 12.10 4.98
N LEU A 55 -29.12 11.80 5.73
CA LEU A 55 -28.92 10.50 6.37
C LEU A 55 -30.05 10.19 7.37
N HIS A 56 -30.30 11.13 8.29
CA HIS A 56 -31.33 10.95 9.33
C HIS A 56 -32.71 10.67 8.71
N ASN A 57 -33.10 11.42 7.66
CA ASN A 57 -34.34 11.18 6.95
C ASN A 57 -34.37 9.80 6.30
N ALA A 58 -33.28 9.36 5.69
CA ALA A 58 -33.20 8.02 5.09
C ALA A 58 -33.38 6.91 6.13
N MET A 59 -32.71 7.03 7.29
CA MET A 59 -32.83 6.07 8.38
C MET A 59 -34.21 6.11 9.05
N ARG A 60 -34.79 7.30 9.19
CA ARG A 60 -36.13 7.51 9.78
C ARG A 60 -37.24 6.94 8.90
N GLU A 61 -37.14 7.18 7.59
CA GLU A 61 -38.10 6.75 6.57
C GLU A 61 -37.74 5.37 6.00
N ASP A 62 -36.93 4.63 6.72
CA ASP A 62 -36.58 3.26 6.35
C ASP A 62 -37.84 2.53 5.92
N ASN A 63 -37.94 2.28 4.61
CA ASN A 63 -39.21 1.93 3.99
C ASN A 63 -39.43 0.41 4.00
N ALA A 64 -40.64 -0.02 3.66
CA ALA A 64 -41.10 -1.41 3.69
C ALA A 64 -40.24 -2.39 2.84
N ASN A 65 -39.29 -1.90 2.04
CA ASN A 65 -38.39 -2.72 1.22
C ASN A 65 -37.19 -3.26 2.00
N TYR A 66 -36.92 -2.73 3.20
CA TYR A 66 -35.85 -3.24 4.06
C TYR A 66 -36.44 -4.22 5.09
N SER A 67 -36.10 -5.48 4.91
CA SER A 67 -36.41 -6.54 5.88
C SER A 67 -35.80 -6.18 7.23
N GLY A 68 -36.63 -5.72 8.17
CA GLY A 68 -36.23 -5.53 9.54
C GLY A 68 -36.19 -4.08 10.03
N GLN A 69 -36.00 -3.06 9.20
CA GLN A 69 -35.89 -1.65 9.60
C GLN A 69 -34.99 -1.42 10.82
N GLU A 70 -33.81 -2.03 10.82
CA GLU A 70 -32.94 -2.08 12.01
C GLU A 70 -32.46 -0.70 12.40
N GLN A 71 -32.12 0.17 11.47
CA GLN A 71 -31.66 1.54 11.75
C GLN A 71 -32.76 2.36 12.41
N ARG A 72 -33.98 2.31 11.90
CA ARG A 72 -35.14 2.98 12.53
C ARG A 72 -35.44 2.42 13.92
N ARG A 73 -35.37 1.09 14.10
CA ARG A 73 -35.58 0.45 15.40
C ARG A 73 -34.54 0.89 16.41
N ASN A 74 -33.29 1.02 16.04
CA ASN A 74 -32.26 1.54 16.93
C ASN A 74 -32.60 2.96 17.41
N MET A 75 -33.01 3.84 16.50
CA MET A 75 -33.38 5.22 16.82
C MET A 75 -34.62 5.32 17.74
N LEU A 76 -35.56 4.38 17.65
CA LEU A 76 -36.81 4.35 18.42
C LEU A 76 -36.74 3.46 19.68
N ASN A 77 -35.63 2.79 19.92
CA ASN A 77 -35.49 1.87 21.04
C ASN A 77 -35.35 2.64 22.36
N SER A 78 -36.34 2.50 23.22
CA SER A 78 -36.39 3.17 24.54
C SER A 78 -35.30 2.71 25.52
N GLN A 79 -34.59 1.64 25.24
CA GLN A 79 -33.45 1.20 26.04
C GLN A 79 -32.24 2.11 25.88
N PHE A 80 -32.10 2.79 24.77
CA PHE A 80 -30.99 3.71 24.55
C PHE A 80 -31.27 5.06 25.15
N THR A 81 -30.32 5.59 25.91
CA THR A 81 -30.41 6.89 26.59
C THR A 81 -29.40 7.90 26.03
N ALA A 82 -28.50 7.47 25.17
CA ALA A 82 -27.50 8.32 24.54
C ALA A 82 -27.18 7.86 23.11
N VAL A 83 -26.81 8.82 22.27
CA VAL A 83 -26.32 8.62 20.93
C VAL A 83 -25.04 9.46 20.71
N GLY A 84 -24.05 8.89 20.06
CA GLY A 84 -22.89 9.59 19.53
C GLY A 84 -22.95 9.56 18.01
N ILE A 85 -22.59 10.66 17.35
CA ILE A 85 -22.61 10.77 15.89
C ILE A 85 -21.20 11.04 15.41
N GLY A 86 -20.75 10.26 14.42
CA GLY A 86 -19.46 10.39 13.77
C GLY A 86 -19.63 10.61 12.27
N HIS A 87 -18.77 11.44 11.70
CA HIS A 87 -18.74 11.71 10.27
C HIS A 87 -17.31 11.83 9.76
N VAL A 88 -17.04 11.16 8.65
CA VAL A 88 -15.77 11.27 7.91
C VAL A 88 -16.07 11.53 6.44
N TYR A 89 -15.38 12.49 5.86
CA TYR A 89 -15.34 12.67 4.41
C TYR A 89 -14.00 12.14 3.91
N TYR A 90 -14.04 11.10 3.10
CA TYR A 90 -12.85 10.44 2.59
C TYR A 90 -13.04 10.05 1.13
N ASN A 91 -12.08 10.40 0.29
CA ASN A 91 -12.03 10.05 -1.12
C ASN A 91 -13.32 10.35 -1.93
N GLY A 92 -13.94 11.50 -1.65
CA GLY A 92 -15.16 11.93 -2.35
C GLY A 92 -16.47 11.45 -1.74
N TYR A 93 -16.43 10.65 -0.67
CA TYR A 93 -17.61 10.05 -0.04
C TYR A 93 -17.74 10.45 1.41
N HIS A 94 -18.99 10.58 1.88
CA HIS A 94 -19.35 10.83 3.26
C HIS A 94 -19.69 9.51 3.95
N TYR A 95 -19.06 9.25 5.09
CA TYR A 95 -19.30 8.08 5.94
C TYR A 95 -19.82 8.54 7.29
N TRP A 96 -20.93 7.96 7.73
CA TRP A 96 -21.66 8.36 8.91
C TRP A 96 -21.90 7.19 9.84
N VAL A 97 -21.83 7.44 11.13
CA VAL A 97 -22.12 6.45 12.16
C VAL A 97 -22.95 7.08 13.27
N GLU A 98 -23.97 6.37 13.71
CA GLU A 98 -24.69 6.63 14.96
C GLU A 98 -24.43 5.48 15.91
N GLU A 99 -23.86 5.76 17.07
CA GLU A 99 -23.60 4.79 18.13
C GLU A 99 -24.54 5.03 19.31
N PHE A 100 -25.29 4.00 19.69
CA PHE A 100 -26.30 4.06 20.75
C PHE A 100 -25.84 3.27 21.97
N ALA A 101 -26.14 3.79 23.16
CA ALA A 101 -25.85 3.15 24.44
C ALA A 101 -26.87 3.50 25.53
N ASN A 102 -26.98 2.63 26.56
CA ASN A 102 -27.93 2.85 27.65
C ASN A 102 -27.32 3.39 28.95
N THR A 103 -26.02 3.31 29.14
CA THR A 103 -25.37 3.75 30.38
C THR A 103 -24.18 4.64 30.09
N VAL A 104 -24.44 5.88 29.74
CA VAL A 104 -23.41 6.89 29.57
C VAL A 104 -23.73 8.05 30.49
N THR A 105 -22.75 8.53 31.26
CA THR A 105 -22.91 9.76 32.03
C THR A 105 -23.29 10.87 31.05
N ARG A 106 -24.51 11.36 31.22
CA ARG A 106 -25.12 12.26 30.26
C ARG A 106 -24.43 13.61 30.24
N THR A 107 -23.95 14.02 29.09
CA THR A 107 -23.77 15.44 28.78
C THR A 107 -24.85 15.83 27.79
N SER A 108 -25.71 16.75 28.17
CA SER A 108 -26.77 17.26 27.30
C SER A 108 -26.18 18.39 26.45
N TYR A 109 -26.10 18.20 25.16
CA TYR A 109 -25.79 19.29 24.22
C TYR A 109 -27.04 19.65 23.45
N THR A 110 -27.36 20.93 23.45
CA THR A 110 -28.47 21.51 22.67
C THR A 110 -28.03 21.97 21.31
N THR A 111 -26.72 22.03 21.08
CA THR A 111 -26.10 22.42 19.81
C THR A 111 -25.15 21.30 19.33
N PRO A 112 -25.10 21.06 18.03
CA PRO A 112 -24.13 20.09 17.48
C PRO A 112 -22.71 20.46 17.90
N ASN A 113 -21.97 19.47 18.38
CA ASN A 113 -20.54 19.60 18.63
C ASN A 113 -19.79 19.33 17.32
N ASN A 114 -19.52 20.37 16.55
CA ASN A 114 -18.79 20.27 15.28
C ASN A 114 -17.27 20.22 15.49
N GLN A 115 -16.80 19.56 16.54
CA GLN A 115 -15.37 19.41 16.76
C GLN A 115 -14.79 18.35 15.84
N THR A 116 -13.62 18.65 15.28
CA THR A 116 -12.82 17.68 14.55
C THR A 116 -11.90 16.94 15.52
N THR A 117 -11.72 15.66 15.27
CA THR A 117 -10.74 14.84 15.99
C THR A 117 -9.90 14.05 15.02
N THR A 118 -8.70 13.71 15.43
CA THR A 118 -7.83 12.82 14.66
C THR A 118 -8.03 11.39 15.14
N VAL A 119 -8.38 10.50 14.23
CA VAL A 119 -8.43 9.07 14.50
C VAL A 119 -7.11 8.45 14.03
N ASN A 120 -6.34 7.93 14.96
CA ASN A 120 -5.05 7.30 14.70
C ASN A 120 -5.14 5.78 14.88
N ASN A 121 -4.19 5.06 14.29
CA ASN A 121 -3.96 3.64 14.56
C ASN A 121 -5.17 2.74 14.30
N ILE A 122 -5.83 2.92 13.15
CA ILE A 122 -6.83 1.95 12.69
C ILE A 122 -6.08 0.66 12.33
N GLN A 123 -6.37 -0.40 13.07
CA GLN A 123 -5.79 -1.72 12.79
C GLN A 123 -6.64 -2.46 11.78
N ILE A 124 -5.97 -3.13 10.85
CA ILE A 124 -6.60 -3.96 9.82
C ILE A 124 -6.11 -5.40 10.03
N ALA A 125 -7.04 -6.33 10.19
CA ALA A 125 -6.70 -7.73 10.24
C ALA A 125 -6.19 -8.19 8.87
N GLU A 126 -5.16 -9.02 8.86
CA GLU A 126 -4.58 -9.53 7.62
C GLU A 126 -5.62 -10.26 6.75
N SER A 127 -6.55 -10.98 7.37
CA SER A 127 -7.69 -11.63 6.69
C SER A 127 -8.61 -10.66 5.93
N ASN A 128 -8.59 -9.39 6.29
CA ASN A 128 -9.37 -8.34 5.64
C ASN A 128 -8.59 -7.60 4.53
N ILE A 129 -7.30 -7.86 4.38
CA ILE A 129 -6.48 -7.31 3.31
C ILE A 129 -6.68 -8.14 2.05
N THR A 130 -7.22 -7.53 1.01
CA THR A 130 -7.48 -8.21 -0.28
C THR A 130 -6.36 -7.98 -1.30
N SER A 131 -5.57 -6.94 -1.13
CA SER A 131 -4.38 -6.64 -1.93
C SER A 131 -3.43 -5.76 -1.13
N ASP A 132 -2.14 -6.01 -1.29
CA ASP A 132 -1.07 -5.23 -0.69
C ASP A 132 0.12 -5.15 -1.66
N GLN A 133 0.39 -3.97 -2.17
CA GLN A 133 1.41 -3.73 -3.18
C GLN A 133 2.24 -2.50 -2.83
N ILE A 134 3.55 -2.60 -3.02
CA ILE A 134 4.40 -1.41 -3.07
C ILE A 134 4.31 -0.84 -4.49
N VAL A 135 3.82 0.37 -4.59
CA VAL A 135 3.75 1.13 -5.84
C VAL A 135 5.02 1.93 -6.01
N VAL A 136 5.66 1.75 -7.15
CA VAL A 136 6.85 2.49 -7.56
C VAL A 136 6.53 3.20 -8.88
N PRO A 137 6.75 4.52 -8.98
CA PRO A 137 6.58 5.23 -10.24
C PRO A 137 7.40 4.62 -11.38
N SER A 138 6.86 4.58 -12.58
CA SER A 138 7.56 4.04 -13.76
C SER A 138 8.87 4.77 -14.06
N SER A 139 9.00 6.03 -13.64
CA SER A 139 10.22 6.81 -13.74
C SER A 139 11.37 6.30 -12.86
N ILE A 140 11.06 5.52 -11.81
CA ILE A 140 12.06 4.89 -10.93
C ILE A 140 12.35 3.47 -11.41
N GLY A 141 11.29 2.73 -11.78
CA GLY A 141 11.40 1.36 -12.25
C GLY A 141 11.90 0.38 -11.19
N ASN A 142 12.39 -0.75 -11.64
CA ASN A 142 12.96 -1.83 -10.81
C ASN A 142 14.48 -1.82 -10.73
N TYR A 143 15.11 -0.81 -11.32
CA TYR A 143 16.56 -0.57 -11.31
C TYR A 143 16.81 0.93 -11.47
N ILE A 144 17.71 1.46 -10.67
CA ILE A 144 18.05 2.88 -10.66
C ILE A 144 19.50 3.07 -11.11
N GLN A 145 19.70 3.87 -12.15
CA GLN A 145 21.01 4.35 -12.55
C GLN A 145 21.11 5.85 -12.32
N MET A 146 22.15 6.27 -11.65
CA MET A 146 22.37 7.67 -11.28
C MET A 146 23.82 8.09 -11.58
N SER A 147 24.00 9.37 -11.85
CA SER A 147 25.32 10.01 -11.79
C SER A 147 25.58 10.57 -10.40
N ALA A 148 26.82 10.59 -9.95
CA ALA A 148 27.19 11.22 -8.68
C ALA A 148 26.68 12.67 -8.63
N GLY A 149 26.05 13.05 -7.52
CA GLY A 149 25.36 14.32 -7.32
C GLY A 149 23.90 14.36 -7.82
N GLN A 150 23.44 13.36 -8.56
CA GLN A 150 22.04 13.31 -9.00
C GLN A 150 21.11 12.95 -7.85
N THR A 151 19.87 13.45 -7.96
CA THR A 151 18.80 13.20 -7.00
C THR A 151 17.58 12.64 -7.68
N ILE A 152 16.95 11.64 -7.06
CA ILE A 152 15.66 11.06 -7.48
C ILE A 152 14.66 11.27 -6.36
N ASP A 153 13.46 11.75 -6.69
CA ASP A 153 12.36 11.90 -5.73
C ASP A 153 11.60 10.57 -5.60
N LEU A 154 11.53 10.06 -4.38
CA LEU A 154 10.85 8.83 -4.01
C LEU A 154 9.46 9.08 -3.39
N SER A 155 8.98 10.33 -3.35
CA SER A 155 7.68 10.68 -2.75
C SER A 155 6.49 9.97 -3.42
N GLY A 156 6.67 9.53 -4.67
CA GLY A 156 5.69 8.72 -5.39
C GLY A 156 5.72 7.22 -5.06
N CYS A 157 6.63 6.77 -4.18
CA CYS A 157 6.67 5.39 -3.71
C CYS A 157 5.78 5.26 -2.46
N TYR A 158 4.83 4.36 -2.49
CA TYR A 158 3.91 4.15 -1.38
C TYR A 158 3.40 2.71 -1.32
N GLU A 159 2.93 2.31 -0.17
CA GLU A 159 2.18 1.07 0.00
C GLU A 159 0.71 1.31 -0.36
N ASN A 160 0.15 0.41 -1.15
CA ASN A 160 -1.24 0.40 -1.58
C ASN A 160 -1.93 -0.83 -1.01
N ILE A 161 -2.78 -0.63 -0.02
CA ILE A 161 -3.56 -1.69 0.63
C ILE A 161 -5.01 -1.57 0.19
N LYS A 162 -5.62 -2.68 -0.22
CA LYS A 162 -7.06 -2.80 -0.42
C LYS A 162 -7.66 -3.67 0.67
N VAL A 163 -8.79 -3.23 1.20
CA VAL A 163 -9.50 -3.90 2.30
C VAL A 163 -10.83 -4.43 1.81
N SER A 164 -11.27 -5.55 2.36
CA SER A 164 -12.59 -6.12 2.11
C SER A 164 -13.72 -5.15 2.51
N ASN A 165 -14.88 -5.31 1.89
CA ASN A 165 -16.07 -4.48 2.13
C ASN A 165 -15.88 -2.97 1.88
N HIS A 166 -14.85 -2.57 1.13
CA HIS A 166 -14.71 -1.18 0.76
C HIS A 166 -15.89 -0.72 -0.10
N TRP A 167 -16.44 0.46 0.19
CA TRP A 167 -17.53 1.05 -0.57
C TRP A 167 -17.12 2.40 -1.17
N PRO A 168 -17.48 2.68 -2.43
CA PRO A 168 -18.04 1.74 -3.39
C PRO A 168 -17.02 0.69 -3.83
N SER A 169 -17.47 -0.54 -4.06
CA SER A 169 -16.60 -1.70 -4.32
C SER A 169 -15.74 -1.58 -5.59
N ASN A 170 -16.16 -0.72 -6.52
CA ASN A 170 -15.44 -0.41 -7.76
C ASN A 170 -14.53 0.82 -7.63
N ALA A 171 -14.58 1.54 -6.53
CA ALA A 171 -13.68 2.67 -6.31
C ALA A 171 -12.28 2.15 -6.00
N ASN A 172 -11.31 2.70 -6.70
CA ASN A 172 -9.91 2.49 -6.38
C ASN A 172 -9.56 3.41 -5.20
N CYS A 173 -9.93 3.01 -3.99
CA CYS A 173 -9.62 3.72 -2.75
C CYS A 173 -8.56 2.94 -1.98
N PRO A 174 -7.29 3.00 -2.39
CA PRO A 174 -6.24 2.37 -1.64
C PRO A 174 -6.02 3.12 -0.33
N ILE A 175 -5.75 2.38 0.71
CA ILE A 175 -5.09 2.95 1.87
C ILE A 175 -3.64 3.17 1.43
N VAL A 176 -3.25 4.42 1.36
CA VAL A 176 -1.89 4.80 0.99
C VAL A 176 -1.10 5.00 2.27
N GLN A 177 -0.03 4.22 2.43
CA GLN A 177 0.90 4.38 3.54
C GLN A 177 2.29 4.74 3.03
N GLY A 178 2.96 5.62 3.76
CA GLY A 178 4.36 5.92 3.52
C GLY A 178 5.25 4.71 3.83
N LEU A 179 6.35 4.60 3.10
CA LEU A 179 7.32 3.52 3.27
C LEU A 179 8.53 4.00 4.08
N ASN A 180 9.10 3.11 4.88
CA ASN A 180 10.42 3.32 5.45
C ASN A 180 11.45 2.99 4.37
N MET A 181 12.34 3.93 4.07
CA MET A 181 13.29 3.82 2.96
C MET A 181 14.72 3.88 3.47
N TYR A 182 15.57 2.99 3.01
CA TYR A 182 17.00 3.02 3.32
C TYR A 182 17.82 2.40 2.18
N VAL A 183 19.10 2.64 2.19
CA VAL A 183 20.06 2.05 1.25
C VAL A 183 21.07 1.20 1.99
N SER A 184 21.55 0.13 1.34
CA SER A 184 22.51 -0.80 1.95
C SER A 184 23.93 -0.21 2.09
N ASN A 185 24.29 0.76 1.25
CA ASN A 185 25.58 1.43 1.29
C ASN A 185 25.42 2.94 1.14
N THR A 186 25.45 3.64 2.27
CA THR A 186 25.28 5.11 2.33
C THR A 186 26.45 5.91 1.77
N ALA A 187 27.62 5.30 1.57
CA ALA A 187 28.73 5.94 0.89
C ALA A 187 28.45 6.09 -0.62
N VAL A 188 27.70 5.17 -1.22
CA VAL A 188 27.35 5.19 -2.66
C VAL A 188 26.15 6.11 -2.89
N ALA A 189 25.08 5.95 -2.13
CA ALA A 189 23.92 6.82 -2.16
C ALA A 189 23.28 6.87 -0.76
N TYR A 190 22.51 7.91 -0.49
CA TYR A 190 21.81 8.06 0.80
C TYR A 190 20.41 8.67 0.62
N ILE A 191 19.57 8.49 1.63
CA ILE A 191 18.22 9.08 1.68
C ILE A 191 18.25 10.36 2.50
N SER A 192 17.65 11.42 1.98
CA SER A 192 17.38 12.67 2.70
C SER A 192 15.93 13.10 2.45
N GLY A 193 15.09 12.98 3.48
CA GLY A 193 13.64 13.11 3.33
C GLY A 193 13.10 12.06 2.37
N THR A 194 12.43 12.49 1.32
CA THR A 194 11.92 11.62 0.25
C THR A 194 12.87 11.49 -0.95
N LYS A 195 14.12 11.92 -0.81
CA LYS A 195 15.06 11.96 -1.94
C LYS A 195 16.16 10.94 -1.77
N LEU A 196 16.41 10.17 -2.82
CA LEU A 196 17.62 9.36 -2.99
C LEU A 196 18.68 10.23 -3.65
N ILE A 197 19.83 10.36 -3.01
CA ILE A 197 20.95 11.22 -3.46
C ILE A 197 22.15 10.34 -3.74
N ALA A 198 22.66 10.40 -4.97
CA ALA A 198 23.87 9.70 -5.38
C ALA A 198 25.11 10.47 -4.87
N ASN A 199 26.03 9.76 -4.18
CA ASN A 199 27.22 10.34 -3.60
C ASN A 199 28.51 9.95 -4.36
N THR A 200 28.88 8.67 -4.32
CA THR A 200 30.09 8.18 -4.99
C THR A 200 29.75 7.02 -5.91
N ALA A 201 30.62 6.80 -6.92
CA ALA A 201 30.44 5.66 -7.82
C ALA A 201 30.46 4.33 -7.07
N GLY A 202 29.56 3.42 -7.45
CA GLY A 202 29.41 2.11 -6.85
C GLY A 202 27.99 1.59 -6.95
N SER A 203 27.78 0.44 -6.32
CA SER A 203 26.47 -0.22 -6.27
C SER A 203 25.92 -0.19 -4.85
N THR A 204 24.62 0.03 -4.73
CA THR A 204 23.88 -0.09 -3.47
C THR A 204 22.47 -0.62 -3.78
N THR A 205 21.69 -0.92 -2.76
CA THR A 205 20.30 -1.35 -2.89
C THR A 205 19.40 -0.40 -2.13
N LEU A 206 18.42 0.18 -2.80
CA LEU A 206 17.32 0.88 -2.17
C LEU A 206 16.31 -0.15 -1.66
N THR A 207 15.99 -0.10 -0.39
CA THR A 207 14.96 -0.92 0.23
C THR A 207 13.78 -0.05 0.59
N LEU A 208 12.61 -0.41 0.08
CA LEU A 208 11.31 0.17 0.41
C LEU A 208 10.62 -0.80 1.38
N ASN A 209 10.58 -0.43 2.65
CA ASN A 209 10.07 -1.28 3.71
C ASN A 209 8.69 -0.83 4.17
N ARG A 210 7.77 -1.77 4.31
CA ARG A 210 6.42 -1.52 4.83
C ARG A 210 6.47 -1.18 6.32
N PRO A 211 5.56 -0.32 6.83
CA PRO A 211 5.53 0.03 8.25
C PRO A 211 5.32 -1.17 9.17
N ASP A 212 4.63 -2.21 8.70
CA ASP A 212 4.35 -3.45 9.45
C ASP A 212 5.45 -4.51 9.35
N GLY A 213 6.54 -4.23 8.61
CA GLY A 213 7.68 -5.12 8.47
C GLY A 213 7.49 -6.31 7.53
N ARG A 214 6.38 -6.37 6.76
CA ARG A 214 6.19 -7.39 5.72
C ARG A 214 7.25 -7.23 4.62
N ILE A 215 7.34 -8.24 3.73
CA ILE A 215 8.39 -8.37 2.71
C ILE A 215 8.68 -7.04 2.02
N PRO A 216 9.91 -6.49 2.13
CA PRO A 216 10.29 -5.25 1.50
C PRO A 216 10.48 -5.40 -0.02
N LEU A 217 10.36 -4.30 -0.75
CA LEU A 217 10.81 -4.22 -2.13
C LEU A 217 12.25 -3.71 -2.17
N GLN A 218 13.13 -4.41 -2.87
CA GLN A 218 14.51 -4.04 -3.08
C GLN A 218 14.75 -3.62 -4.53
N ILE A 219 15.35 -2.45 -4.71
CA ILE A 219 15.67 -1.88 -6.03
C ILE A 219 17.18 -1.66 -6.10
N PRO A 220 17.89 -2.34 -7.00
CA PRO A 220 19.31 -2.10 -7.22
C PRO A 220 19.57 -0.66 -7.71
N VAL A 221 20.59 -0.02 -7.16
CA VAL A 221 21.02 1.34 -7.50
C VAL A 221 22.48 1.31 -7.93
N GLN A 222 22.76 1.79 -9.13
CA GLN A 222 24.10 1.99 -9.65
C GLN A 222 24.40 3.47 -9.76
N VAL A 223 25.45 3.92 -9.10
CA VAL A 223 25.96 5.28 -9.22
C VAL A 223 27.24 5.29 -10.04
N THR A 224 27.27 6.15 -11.04
CA THR A 224 28.47 6.42 -11.87
C THR A 224 29.01 7.80 -11.60
N VAL A 225 30.30 8.03 -11.80
CA VAL A 225 30.85 9.39 -11.77
C VAL A 225 30.54 10.10 -13.08
N THR A 226 30.04 11.33 -13.02
CA THR A 226 30.07 12.23 -14.17
C THR A 226 31.47 12.81 -14.29
N ASN A 227 32.33 12.21 -15.06
CA ASN A 227 33.52 12.92 -15.52
C ASN A 227 33.09 13.85 -16.67
N ASN A 228 33.27 15.16 -16.48
CA ASN A 228 33.19 16.16 -17.54
C ASN A 228 34.33 16.04 -18.58
N SER A 229 34.90 14.88 -18.72
CA SER A 229 35.84 14.50 -19.74
C SER A 229 35.27 13.28 -20.45
N ASN A 230 35.21 13.29 -21.74
CA ASN A 230 34.74 12.26 -22.68
C ASN A 230 35.21 10.82 -22.42
N ASN A 231 35.11 10.34 -21.19
CA ASN A 231 35.50 8.99 -20.83
C ASN A 231 34.23 8.16 -20.62
N THR A 232 33.77 7.58 -21.70
CA THR A 232 32.78 6.51 -21.69
C THR A 232 33.41 5.33 -20.95
N TYR A 233 32.95 5.02 -19.74
CA TYR A 233 33.38 3.80 -19.06
C TYR A 233 32.91 2.61 -19.88
N SER A 234 33.86 1.88 -20.46
CA SER A 234 33.58 0.62 -21.09
C SER A 234 33.74 -0.52 -20.10
N TYR A 235 32.72 -1.34 -20.00
CA TYR A 235 32.71 -2.52 -19.14
C TYR A 235 32.97 -3.77 -19.94
N TYR A 236 34.02 -4.51 -19.56
CA TYR A 236 34.41 -5.73 -20.25
C TYR A 236 33.53 -6.90 -19.77
N ILE A 237 32.57 -7.31 -20.60
CA ILE A 237 31.62 -8.40 -20.32
C ILE A 237 32.28 -9.76 -20.00
N PRO A 238 33.40 -10.16 -20.61
CA PRO A 238 34.08 -11.39 -20.22
C PRO A 238 34.48 -11.48 -18.74
N ASN A 239 34.49 -10.36 -18.01
CA ASN A 239 34.68 -10.35 -16.56
C ASN A 239 33.35 -10.54 -15.79
N ALA A 240 32.22 -10.64 -16.46
CA ALA A 240 30.93 -10.86 -15.81
C ALA A 240 30.81 -12.28 -15.26
N SER A 241 30.17 -12.40 -14.12
CA SER A 241 29.73 -13.69 -13.58
C SER A 241 28.39 -14.08 -14.19
N VAL A 242 28.24 -15.34 -14.56
CA VAL A 242 27.02 -15.88 -15.15
C VAL A 242 26.40 -16.91 -14.22
N GLY A 243 25.09 -16.80 -14.00
CA GLY A 243 24.34 -17.77 -13.21
C GLY A 243 24.30 -19.15 -13.87
N THR A 244 24.17 -20.16 -13.04
CA THR A 244 24.05 -21.55 -13.52
C THR A 244 22.79 -21.70 -14.38
N ILE A 245 22.97 -22.17 -15.61
CA ILE A 245 21.87 -22.59 -16.47
C ILE A 245 21.67 -24.10 -16.23
N VAL A 246 20.51 -24.46 -15.69
CA VAL A 246 20.17 -25.86 -15.44
C VAL A 246 19.87 -26.59 -16.74
N ASP A 247 20.06 -27.91 -16.77
CA ASP A 247 19.71 -28.75 -17.90
C ASP A 247 18.24 -28.58 -18.30
N GLN A 248 18.00 -28.48 -19.59
CA GLN A 248 16.66 -28.26 -20.14
C GLN A 248 16.12 -29.56 -20.74
N THR A 249 14.79 -29.74 -20.62
CA THR A 249 14.12 -30.90 -21.22
C THR A 249 13.94 -30.68 -22.72
N TYR A 250 14.28 -31.70 -23.52
CA TYR A 250 14.06 -31.68 -24.97
C TYR A 250 12.59 -31.50 -25.33
N THR A 251 12.27 -30.49 -26.15
CA THR A 251 10.90 -30.16 -26.57
C THR A 251 10.67 -30.27 -28.07
N GLY A 252 11.72 -30.49 -28.88
CA GLY A 252 11.66 -30.44 -30.33
C GLY A 252 11.70 -29.02 -30.92
N TYR A 253 11.71 -27.99 -30.09
CA TYR A 253 11.79 -26.58 -30.46
C TYR A 253 13.05 -25.93 -29.86
N ASP A 254 13.35 -24.70 -30.34
CA ASP A 254 14.45 -23.92 -29.78
C ASP A 254 14.17 -23.58 -28.29
N ILE A 255 15.12 -23.90 -27.42
CA ILE A 255 15.03 -23.65 -25.96
C ILE A 255 15.94 -22.47 -25.65
N ARG A 256 15.39 -21.45 -25.01
CA ARG A 256 16.07 -20.19 -24.67
C ARG A 256 15.88 -19.87 -23.17
N PRO A 257 16.63 -20.53 -22.28
CA PRO A 257 16.55 -20.25 -20.85
C PRO A 257 17.03 -18.82 -20.54
N SER A 258 16.44 -18.19 -19.53
CA SER A 258 16.94 -16.91 -19.03
C SER A 258 18.33 -17.07 -18.42
N VAL A 259 19.18 -16.06 -18.60
CA VAL A 259 20.55 -16.04 -18.09
C VAL A 259 20.72 -14.86 -17.16
N SER A 260 21.11 -15.13 -15.93
CA SER A 260 21.47 -14.07 -14.98
C SER A 260 22.94 -13.70 -15.14
N VAL A 261 23.22 -12.41 -15.30
CA VAL A 261 24.58 -11.89 -15.53
C VAL A 261 24.91 -10.82 -14.50
N TRP A 262 26.07 -10.86 -13.89
CA TRP A 262 26.55 -9.88 -12.91
C TRP A 262 27.91 -9.34 -13.32
N LEU A 263 28.12 -8.06 -13.15
CA LEU A 263 29.41 -7.43 -13.31
C LEU A 263 29.63 -6.38 -12.22
N ASN A 264 30.81 -6.43 -11.58
CA ASN A 264 31.18 -5.51 -10.50
C ASN A 264 30.15 -5.42 -9.34
N GLY A 265 29.49 -6.54 -9.02
CA GLY A 265 28.49 -6.64 -7.95
C GLY A 265 27.09 -6.18 -8.32
N GLY A 266 26.85 -5.78 -9.58
CA GLY A 266 25.53 -5.40 -10.10
C GLY A 266 25.00 -6.39 -11.15
N TYR A 267 23.67 -6.59 -11.17
CA TYR A 267 23.00 -7.35 -12.22
C TYR A 267 22.96 -6.57 -13.53
N LEU A 268 23.25 -7.27 -14.63
CA LEU A 268 23.03 -6.76 -15.98
C LEU A 268 21.68 -7.23 -16.51
N TYR A 269 21.10 -6.46 -17.40
CA TYR A 269 19.75 -6.71 -17.92
C TYR A 269 19.79 -6.95 -19.44
N GLU A 270 19.16 -8.06 -19.87
CA GLU A 270 19.00 -8.37 -21.28
C GLU A 270 18.18 -7.28 -22.00
N GLY A 271 18.61 -6.93 -23.21
CA GLY A 271 18.01 -5.88 -24.02
C GLY A 271 18.47 -4.45 -23.68
N ARG A 272 19.16 -4.26 -22.54
CA ARG A 272 19.73 -2.97 -22.12
C ARG A 272 21.25 -3.00 -22.08
N ASP A 273 21.81 -3.97 -21.37
CA ASP A 273 23.23 -4.08 -21.09
C ASP A 273 23.89 -5.15 -21.96
N TYR A 274 23.12 -6.14 -22.36
CA TYR A 274 23.58 -7.24 -23.23
C TYR A 274 22.41 -7.85 -24.02
N THR A 275 22.74 -8.64 -25.04
CA THR A 275 21.84 -9.52 -25.75
C THR A 275 22.33 -10.98 -25.65
N LEU A 276 21.40 -11.92 -25.79
CA LEU A 276 21.71 -13.36 -25.83
C LEU A 276 21.58 -13.92 -27.24
N THR A 277 22.56 -14.71 -27.62
CA THR A 277 22.52 -15.52 -28.84
C THR A 277 22.68 -16.98 -28.46
N TYR A 278 21.75 -17.83 -28.91
CA TYR A 278 21.75 -19.25 -28.61
C TYR A 278 22.20 -20.05 -29.87
N SER A 279 22.94 -21.12 -29.62
CA SER A 279 23.32 -22.08 -30.68
C SER A 279 23.22 -23.50 -30.16
N ASN A 280 22.92 -24.43 -31.07
CA ASN A 280 22.67 -25.85 -30.77
C ASN A 280 21.56 -26.09 -29.72
N ASN A 281 20.62 -25.16 -29.59
CA ASN A 281 19.64 -25.12 -28.53
C ASN A 281 18.32 -25.83 -28.89
N ARG A 282 18.31 -26.67 -29.91
CA ARG A 282 17.12 -27.43 -30.37
C ARG A 282 17.28 -28.94 -30.21
N ASN A 283 18.46 -29.46 -30.48
CA ASN A 283 18.72 -30.91 -30.46
C ASN A 283 19.26 -31.36 -29.10
N ILE A 284 19.13 -32.64 -28.80
CA ILE A 284 19.77 -33.26 -27.63
C ILE A 284 21.30 -33.10 -27.75
N GLY A 285 21.94 -32.63 -26.71
CA GLY A 285 23.38 -32.38 -26.63
C GLY A 285 23.70 -31.10 -25.86
N THR A 286 24.89 -30.58 -26.06
CA THR A 286 25.35 -29.34 -25.42
C THR A 286 24.98 -28.13 -26.30
N ALA A 287 24.16 -27.26 -25.75
CA ALA A 287 23.86 -25.95 -26.33
C ALA A 287 24.85 -24.90 -25.83
N SER A 288 24.96 -23.80 -26.56
CA SER A 288 25.74 -22.64 -26.12
C SER A 288 24.89 -21.38 -26.12
N VAL A 289 25.12 -20.53 -25.14
CA VAL A 289 24.60 -19.17 -25.09
C VAL A 289 25.76 -18.19 -25.08
N THR A 290 25.68 -17.19 -25.94
CA THR A 290 26.68 -16.11 -26.03
C THR A 290 26.04 -14.82 -25.51
N ILE A 291 26.74 -14.15 -24.60
CA ILE A 291 26.35 -12.86 -24.03
C ILE A 291 27.10 -11.79 -24.82
N ASN A 292 26.35 -10.93 -25.52
CA ASN A 292 26.92 -9.84 -26.31
C ASN A 292 26.57 -8.50 -25.62
N GLY A 293 27.56 -7.70 -25.28
CA GLY A 293 27.37 -6.42 -24.64
C GLY A 293 26.65 -5.39 -25.53
N ILE A 294 26.00 -4.44 -24.92
CA ILE A 294 25.33 -3.29 -25.55
C ILE A 294 25.87 -2.01 -24.94
N GLY A 295 26.06 -0.98 -25.75
CA GLY A 295 26.45 0.35 -25.31
C GLY A 295 27.81 0.38 -24.64
N ASN A 296 27.85 0.59 -23.34
CA ASN A 296 29.08 0.66 -22.56
C ASN A 296 29.65 -0.72 -22.19
N TYR A 297 28.95 -1.81 -22.49
CA TYR A 297 29.38 -3.19 -22.26
C TYR A 297 29.91 -3.80 -23.56
N TYR A 298 31.11 -4.41 -23.54
CA TYR A 298 31.78 -4.98 -24.74
C TYR A 298 32.51 -6.28 -24.44
#